data_ddeb522de9b3af9d25eab05ee70cc510
#
_entry.id   ddeb522de9b3af9d25eab05ee70cc510
#
_cell.length_a   1.000
_cell.length_b   1.000
_cell.length_c   1.000
_cell.angle_alpha   90.00
_cell.angle_beta   90.00
_cell.angle_gamma   90.00
#
_symmetry.space_group_name_H-M   'P 1'
#
loop_
_entity.id
_entity.type
_entity.pdbx_description
1 polymer ?
#
loop_
_entity_poly.entity_id
_entity_poly.type
_entity_poly.pdbx_seq_one_letter_code
_entity_poly.pdbx_strand_id
1 'polypeptide(L)'
;MSAPFVKVDLHGLRQEEAIKVIDKAIAAADSTTYQIQLIHGYHRGTNLRSMIYDEYRYETKVKRIIPGDNPGITVLVMKELY
;
A
#
# COMPACT_ATOMS: atom_id res chain seq x y z
N MET A 1 16.63 -8.11 -5.20
CA MET A 1 16.84 -6.85 -4.46
C MET A 1 15.61 -5.98 -4.58
N SER A 2 15.01 -5.59 -3.46
CA SER A 2 13.81 -4.74 -3.49
C SER A 2 14.18 -3.30 -3.80
N ALA A 3 13.31 -2.59 -4.53
CA ALA A 3 13.44 -1.15 -4.69
C ALA A 3 13.00 -0.47 -3.39
N PRO A 4 13.58 0.69 -3.02
CA PRO A 4 13.13 1.42 -1.83
C PRO A 4 11.69 1.91 -1.94
N PHE A 5 11.21 2.17 -3.15
CA PHE A 5 9.84 2.61 -3.41
C PHE A 5 9.20 1.61 -4.37
N VAL A 6 8.24 0.85 -3.86
CA VAL A 6 7.53 -0.18 -4.63
C VAL A 6 6.17 0.39 -5.04
N LYS A 7 5.83 0.24 -6.31
CA LYS A 7 4.52 0.67 -6.83
C LYS A 7 3.67 -0.56 -7.12
N VAL A 8 2.44 -0.54 -6.62
CA VAL A 8 1.49 -1.64 -6.80
C VAL A 8 0.21 -1.05 -7.36
N ASP A 9 -0.19 -1.52 -8.54
CA ASP A 9 -1.39 -1.05 -9.21
C ASP A 9 -2.57 -1.92 -8.79
N LEU A 10 -3.55 -1.30 -8.13
CA LEU A 10 -4.74 -1.97 -7.63
C LEU A 10 -6.01 -1.54 -8.36
N HIS A 11 -5.91 -0.63 -9.31
CA HIS A 11 -7.12 -0.09 -9.94
C HIS A 11 -7.92 -1.21 -10.61
N GLY A 12 -9.23 -1.17 -10.47
CA GLY A 12 -10.10 -2.16 -11.07
C GLY A 12 -10.19 -3.48 -10.31
N LEU A 13 -9.39 -3.69 -9.26
CA LEU A 13 -9.46 -4.91 -8.46
C LEU A 13 -10.58 -4.83 -7.44
N ARG A 14 -11.13 -5.98 -7.09
CA ARG A 14 -12.01 -6.12 -5.93
C ARG A 14 -11.19 -6.07 -4.66
N GLN A 15 -11.84 -5.79 -3.53
CA GLN A 15 -11.13 -5.68 -2.25
C GLN A 15 -10.34 -6.93 -1.92
N GLU A 16 -10.93 -8.11 -2.07
CA GLU A 16 -10.26 -9.37 -1.75
C GLU A 16 -9.06 -9.64 -2.67
N GLU A 17 -9.16 -9.24 -3.93
CA GLU A 17 -8.04 -9.36 -4.86
C GLU A 17 -6.92 -8.40 -4.48
N ALA A 18 -7.29 -7.17 -4.13
CA ALA A 18 -6.34 -6.15 -3.72
C ALA A 18 -5.59 -6.58 -2.46
N ILE A 19 -6.30 -7.15 -1.49
CA ILE A 19 -5.68 -7.66 -0.25
C ILE A 19 -4.61 -8.69 -0.58
N LYS A 20 -4.89 -9.63 -1.46
CA LYS A 20 -3.90 -10.64 -1.85
C LYS A 20 -2.66 -10.02 -2.47
N VAL A 21 -2.84 -9.03 -3.33
CA VAL A 21 -1.71 -8.35 -3.99
C VAL A 21 -0.90 -7.56 -2.96
N ILE A 22 -1.58 -6.83 -2.08
CA ILE A 22 -0.92 -6.04 -1.04
C ILE A 22 -0.17 -6.95 -0.06
N ASP A 23 -0.79 -8.03 0.39
CA ASP A 23 -0.15 -8.97 1.31
C ASP A 23 1.13 -9.54 0.70
N LYS A 24 1.09 -9.85 -0.59
CA LYS A 24 2.26 -10.35 -1.30
C LYS A 24 3.37 -9.31 -1.35
N ALA A 25 3.01 -8.05 -1.59
CA ALA A 25 3.98 -6.95 -1.63
C ALA A 25 4.62 -6.74 -0.25
N ILE A 26 3.80 -6.79 0.81
CA ILE A 26 4.31 -6.65 2.18
C ILE A 26 5.24 -7.82 2.52
N ALA A 27 4.87 -9.04 2.13
CA ALA A 27 5.70 -10.22 2.39
C ALA A 27 7.04 -10.14 1.66
N ALA A 28 7.07 -9.53 0.49
CA ALA A 28 8.30 -9.37 -0.29
C ALA A 28 9.17 -8.21 0.17
N ALA A 29 8.62 -7.31 1.02
CA ALA A 29 9.37 -6.16 1.52
C ALA A 29 10.48 -6.61 2.47
N ASP A 30 11.61 -5.93 2.39
CA ASP A 30 12.75 -6.20 3.26
C ASP A 30 13.29 -4.90 3.86
N SER A 31 14.49 -4.97 4.45
CA SER A 31 15.08 -3.80 5.10
C SER A 31 15.38 -2.64 4.16
N THR A 32 15.35 -2.86 2.85
CA THR A 32 15.60 -1.81 1.85
C THR A 32 14.30 -1.16 1.37
N THR A 33 13.14 -1.70 1.72
CA THR A 33 11.86 -1.18 1.28
C THR A 33 11.37 -0.09 2.24
N TYR A 34 11.26 1.14 1.74
CA TYR A 34 10.77 2.26 2.55
C TYR A 34 9.28 2.50 2.38
N GLN A 35 8.76 2.38 1.16
CA GLN A 35 7.36 2.67 0.88
C GLN A 35 6.80 1.68 -0.12
N ILE A 36 5.53 1.34 0.06
CA ILE A 36 4.73 0.64 -0.95
C ILE A 36 3.62 1.60 -1.35
N GLN A 37 3.65 2.04 -2.61
CA GLN A 37 2.67 2.98 -3.15
C GLN A 37 1.55 2.19 -3.82
N LEU A 38 0.35 2.30 -3.25
CA LEU A 38 -0.82 1.55 -3.71
C LEU A 38 -1.68 2.45 -4.58
N ILE A 39 -1.74 2.16 -5.87
CA ILE A 39 -2.45 2.96 -6.85
C ILE A 39 -3.86 2.37 -7.02
N HIS A 40 -4.83 2.96 -6.36
CA HIS A 40 -6.22 2.46 -6.37
C HIS A 40 -7.14 3.25 -7.28
N GLY A 41 -6.72 4.42 -7.75
CA GLY A 41 -7.51 5.26 -8.63
C GLY A 41 -8.45 6.20 -7.90
N TYR A 42 -9.13 7.07 -8.68
CA TYR A 42 -9.93 8.16 -8.12
C TYR A 42 -11.36 7.77 -7.82
N HIS A 43 -12.04 7.13 -8.77
CA HIS A 43 -13.50 6.95 -8.68
C HIS A 43 -13.87 5.79 -7.75
N ARG A 44 -13.54 4.58 -8.13
CA ARG A 44 -13.83 3.39 -7.33
C ARG A 44 -12.79 3.16 -6.25
N GLY A 45 -11.73 3.95 -6.27
CA GLY A 45 -10.63 3.84 -5.33
C GLY A 45 -11.01 4.17 -3.90
N THR A 46 -12.16 4.83 -3.67
CA THR A 46 -12.59 5.15 -2.31
C THR A 46 -12.77 3.90 -1.47
N ASN A 47 -13.38 2.84 -2.04
CA ASN A 47 -13.57 1.58 -1.32
C ASN A 47 -12.23 0.89 -1.05
N LEU A 48 -11.33 0.91 -2.03
CA LEU A 48 -10.00 0.34 -1.84
C LEU A 48 -9.19 1.13 -0.82
N ARG A 49 -9.27 2.46 -0.87
CA ARG A 49 -8.58 3.30 0.09
C ARG A 49 -9.05 3.03 1.52
N SER A 50 -10.36 2.97 1.73
CA SER A 50 -10.93 2.67 3.05
C SER A 50 -10.49 1.29 3.54
N MET A 51 -10.53 0.31 2.65
CA MET A 51 -10.09 -1.04 2.97
C MET A 51 -8.62 -1.07 3.39
N ILE A 52 -7.75 -0.32 2.70
CA ILE A 52 -6.33 -0.27 3.02
C ILE A 52 -6.13 0.24 4.45
N TYR A 53 -6.78 1.34 4.83
CA TYR A 53 -6.69 1.85 6.19
C TYR A 53 -7.22 0.84 7.21
N ASP A 54 -8.35 0.20 6.91
CA ASP A 54 -8.96 -0.74 7.87
C ASP A 54 -8.12 -2.00 8.03
N GLU A 55 -7.61 -2.55 6.92
CA GLU A 55 -6.90 -3.84 6.94
C GLU A 55 -5.46 -3.73 7.45
N TYR A 56 -4.80 -2.62 7.16
CA TYR A 56 -3.36 -2.52 7.41
C TYR A 56 -2.99 -1.55 8.52
N ARG A 57 -3.96 -0.96 9.19
CA ARG A 57 -3.74 -0.05 10.31
C ARG A 57 -2.87 -0.66 11.41
N TYR A 58 -3.08 -1.93 11.69
CA TYR A 58 -2.39 -2.62 12.77
C TYR A 58 -1.37 -3.65 12.27
N GLU A 59 -1.03 -3.60 10.99
CA GLU A 59 -0.03 -4.50 10.43
C GLU A 59 1.35 -4.13 10.98
N THR A 60 2.03 -5.09 11.61
CA THR A 60 3.30 -4.82 12.29
C THR A 60 4.40 -4.33 11.37
N LYS A 61 4.39 -4.75 10.10
CA LYS A 61 5.39 -4.32 9.12
C LYS A 61 5.14 -2.91 8.58
N VAL A 62 3.93 -2.40 8.75
CA VAL A 62 3.54 -1.08 8.24
C VAL A 62 3.65 -0.07 9.37
N LYS A 63 4.52 0.92 9.21
CA LYS A 63 4.73 1.95 10.23
C LYS A 63 3.61 2.99 10.24
N ARG A 64 3.21 3.43 9.05
CA ARG A 64 2.15 4.43 8.87
C ARG A 64 1.49 4.22 7.52
N ILE A 65 0.27 4.74 7.40
CA ILE A 65 -0.45 4.82 6.14
C ILE A 65 -0.71 6.29 5.86
N ILE A 66 -0.26 6.78 4.71
CA ILE A 66 -0.38 8.20 4.37
C ILE A 66 -0.92 8.35 2.94
N PRO A 67 -1.51 9.52 2.61
CA PRO A 67 -1.88 9.81 1.23
C PRO A 67 -0.63 9.85 0.34
N GLY A 68 -0.78 9.48 -0.92
CA GLY A 68 0.28 9.61 -1.90
C GLY A 68 0.30 10.99 -2.55
N ASP A 69 0.96 11.06 -3.71
CA ASP A 69 1.12 12.32 -4.45
C ASP A 69 -0.21 12.86 -4.98
N ASN A 70 -1.21 12.00 -5.13
CA ASN A 70 -2.53 12.41 -5.57
C ASN A 70 -3.58 11.53 -4.89
N PRO A 71 -4.88 11.90 -4.95
CA PRO A 71 -5.94 11.15 -4.26
C PRO A 71 -6.13 9.71 -4.72
N GLY A 72 -5.55 9.33 -5.85
CA GLY A 72 -5.64 7.96 -6.36
C GLY A 72 -4.57 7.02 -5.80
N ILE A 73 -3.73 7.50 -4.89
CA ILE A 73 -2.61 6.73 -4.35
C ILE A 73 -2.62 6.80 -2.83
N THR A 74 -2.44 5.64 -2.17
CA THR A 74 -2.22 5.55 -0.73
C THR A 74 -0.90 4.85 -0.50
N VAL A 75 -0.11 5.32 0.45
CA VAL A 75 1.25 4.83 0.68
C VAL A 75 1.32 4.11 2.02
N LEU A 76 1.87 2.90 1.98
CA LEU A 76 2.28 2.18 3.19
C LEU A 76 3.74 2.54 3.47
N VAL A 77 3.98 3.21 4.59
CA VAL A 77 5.35 3.53 5.02
C VAL A 77 5.88 2.32 5.77
N MET A 78 6.89 1.67 5.20
CA MET A 78 7.43 0.43 5.74
C MET A 78 8.62 0.67 6.67
N LYS A 79 9.32 1.79 6.47
CA LYS A 79 10.52 2.10 7.24
C LYS A 79 10.66 3.61 7.38
N GLU A 80 10.94 4.06 8.59
CA GLU A 80 11.24 5.46 8.82
C GLU A 80 12.72 5.71 8.52
N LEU A 81 13.01 6.91 8.03
CA LEU A 81 14.39 7.27 7.67
C LEU A 81 15.25 7.67 8.87
N TYR A 82 14.62 7.76 10.03
CA TYR A 82 15.35 8.16 11.25
C TYR A 82 14.67 7.57 12.48
#